data_4caf7d2a9f1db61a36b02fcb2efaac0b
#
_entry.id   4caf7d2a9f1db61a36b02fcb2efaac0b
#
_cell.length_a   1.000
_cell.length_b   1.000
_cell.length_c   1.000
_cell.angle_alpha   90.00
_cell.angle_beta   90.00
_cell.angle_gamma   90.00
#
_symmetry.space_group_name_H-M   'P 1'
#
loop_
_entity.id
_entity.type
_entity.pdbx_description
1 polymer ?
#
loop_
_entity_poly.entity_id
_entity_poly.type
_entity_poly.pdbx_seq_one_letter_code
_entity_poly.pdbx_strand_id
1 'polypeptide(L)'
;MDELLTAIPTGLTAFSATNLDDIVILLLFFSQVNATFRRRHIVLGQYLGFGALVIASLPGFFGGLIIPQHWIGLLGLMPIAFGINRLFNPDADSDSEVEEETQPSERSPFSTFLSPEAYSVAAVTVANGSDNIGIYVPLFANSSWQSLLVILGVFFLLVGVWCYVAYKLTGTSAVAHLLSRYGNTLVPFVLIGLGVLIVLDSEALTPLALGATCLCLTALVRINGSLGAMAKNQA
;
A
#
# COMPACT_ATOMS: atom_id res chain seq x y z
N MET A 1 4.70 -27.15 5.26
CA MET A 1 5.95 -26.41 4.97
C MET A 1 5.80 -25.53 3.73
N ASP A 2 5.02 -25.98 2.75
CA ASP A 2 4.82 -25.23 1.49
C ASP A 2 4.14 -23.87 1.68
N GLU A 3 3.18 -23.76 2.60
CA GLU A 3 2.52 -22.47 2.92
C GLU A 3 3.48 -21.40 3.49
N LEU A 4 4.47 -21.81 4.28
CA LEU A 4 5.47 -20.88 4.82
C LEU A 4 6.46 -20.43 3.75
N LEU A 5 6.78 -21.32 2.81
CA LEU A 5 7.66 -21.00 1.67
C LEU A 5 7.00 -20.00 0.72
N THR A 6 5.68 -20.01 0.60
CA THR A 6 4.91 -19.05 -0.21
C THR A 6 4.63 -17.74 0.52
N ALA A 7 4.47 -17.76 1.85
CA ALA A 7 4.15 -16.58 2.65
C ALA A 7 5.25 -15.49 2.61
N ILE A 8 6.53 -15.91 2.60
CA ILE A 8 7.66 -14.96 2.54
C ILE A 8 7.66 -14.18 1.22
N PRO A 9 7.71 -14.83 0.03
CA PRO A 9 7.69 -14.10 -1.24
C PRO A 9 6.41 -13.30 -1.43
N THR A 10 5.25 -13.80 -0.98
CA THR A 10 4.00 -13.05 -1.01
C THR A 10 4.07 -11.78 -0.17
N GLY A 11 4.58 -11.87 1.06
CA GLY A 11 4.78 -10.70 1.93
C GLY A 11 5.77 -9.70 1.34
N LEU A 12 6.92 -10.17 0.82
CA LEU A 12 7.91 -9.31 0.15
C LEU A 12 7.30 -8.58 -1.04
N THR A 13 6.56 -9.30 -1.88
CA THR A 13 5.95 -8.77 -3.10
C THR A 13 4.85 -7.77 -2.78
N ALA A 14 3.94 -8.12 -1.86
CA ALA A 14 2.85 -7.24 -1.44
C ALA A 14 3.39 -5.95 -0.82
N PHE A 15 4.31 -6.05 0.15
CA PHE A 15 4.92 -4.88 0.78
C PHE A 15 5.65 -3.99 -0.24
N SER A 16 6.47 -4.57 -1.09
CA SER A 16 7.23 -3.79 -2.08
C SER A 16 6.32 -3.08 -3.07
N ALA A 17 5.23 -3.73 -3.48
CA ALA A 17 4.26 -3.14 -4.41
C ALA A 17 3.49 -1.97 -3.80
N THR A 18 3.19 -2.04 -2.51
CA THR A 18 2.36 -1.05 -1.82
C THR A 18 3.12 0.08 -1.15
N ASN A 19 4.41 -0.10 -0.82
CA ASN A 19 5.18 0.87 -0.04
C ASN A 19 6.43 1.40 -0.78
N LEU A 20 6.48 1.28 -2.11
CA LEU A 20 7.63 1.77 -2.85
C LEU A 20 7.70 3.31 -2.85
N ASP A 21 6.58 3.97 -2.90
CA ASP A 21 6.36 5.41 -2.79
C ASP A 21 6.69 5.94 -1.39
N ASP A 22 6.47 5.17 -0.34
CA ASP A 22 6.86 5.52 1.04
C ASP A 22 8.34 5.89 1.16
N ILE A 23 9.22 5.33 0.31
CA ILE A 23 10.64 5.68 0.32
C ILE A 23 10.84 7.16 -0.02
N VAL A 24 10.05 7.72 -0.94
CA VAL A 24 10.15 9.13 -1.33
C VAL A 24 9.74 10.02 -0.16
N ILE A 25 8.64 9.68 0.51
CA ILE A 25 8.17 10.39 1.69
C ILE A 25 9.19 10.30 2.84
N LEU A 26 9.72 9.11 3.08
CA LEU A 26 10.78 8.90 4.06
C LEU A 26 12.04 9.70 3.75
N LEU A 27 12.45 9.80 2.48
CA LEU A 27 13.56 10.65 2.05
C LEU A 27 13.30 12.12 2.39
N LEU A 28 12.08 12.62 2.14
CA LEU A 28 11.68 13.99 2.51
C LEU A 28 11.75 14.19 4.02
N PHE A 29 11.23 13.26 4.83
CA PHE A 29 11.32 13.35 6.28
C PHE A 29 12.77 13.31 6.78
N PHE A 30 13.59 12.40 6.27
CA PHE A 30 15.00 12.31 6.68
C PHE A 30 15.82 13.53 6.24
N SER A 31 15.43 14.23 5.16
CA SER A 31 16.07 15.47 4.74
C SER A 31 15.79 16.66 5.68
N GLN A 32 14.66 16.59 6.42
CA GLN A 32 14.24 17.63 7.37
C GLN A 32 14.75 17.41 8.80
N VAL A 33 15.59 16.39 9.04
CA VAL A 33 16.13 16.11 10.37
C VAL A 33 16.88 17.30 10.93
N ASN A 34 16.49 17.72 12.16
CA ASN A 34 17.08 18.85 12.90
C ASN A 34 17.11 18.55 14.41
N ALA A 35 17.30 19.57 15.26
CA ALA A 35 17.40 19.42 16.71
C ALA A 35 16.08 18.93 17.36
N THR A 36 14.92 19.33 16.84
CA THR A 36 13.58 18.94 17.30
C THR A 36 13.06 17.72 16.57
N PHE A 37 13.12 17.71 15.24
CA PHE A 37 12.69 16.61 14.39
C PHE A 37 13.83 15.59 14.20
N ARG A 38 13.88 14.57 15.04
CA ARG A 38 14.98 13.59 15.08
C ARG A 38 14.63 12.33 14.30
N ARG A 39 15.64 11.62 13.80
CA ARG A 39 15.50 10.32 13.09
C ARG A 39 14.60 9.32 13.80
N ARG A 40 14.66 9.25 15.14
CA ARG A 40 13.81 8.35 15.94
C ARG A 40 12.32 8.66 15.80
N HIS A 41 11.95 9.92 15.60
CA HIS A 41 10.54 10.32 15.43
C HIS A 41 10.02 9.82 14.07
N ILE A 42 10.85 9.85 13.03
CA ILE A 42 10.52 9.34 11.70
C ILE A 42 10.32 7.82 11.76
N VAL A 43 11.29 7.09 12.30
CA VAL A 43 11.20 5.63 12.42
C VAL A 43 10.00 5.22 13.28
N LEU A 44 9.81 5.85 14.45
CA LEU A 44 8.68 5.54 15.33
C LEU A 44 7.35 5.86 14.65
N GLY A 45 7.24 7.03 14.00
CA GLY A 45 6.03 7.44 13.28
C GLY A 45 5.69 6.48 12.14
N GLN A 46 6.69 6.06 11.35
CA GLN A 46 6.50 5.08 10.27
C GLN A 46 5.99 3.73 10.80
N TYR A 47 6.60 3.21 11.89
CA TYR A 47 6.13 1.96 12.49
C TYR A 47 4.70 2.07 13.06
N LEU A 48 4.35 3.21 13.64
CA LEU A 48 3.01 3.44 14.20
C LEU A 48 1.97 3.61 13.10
N GLY A 49 2.27 4.41 12.07
CA GLY A 49 1.38 4.61 10.94
C GLY A 49 1.14 3.30 10.19
N PHE A 50 2.22 2.59 9.86
CA PHE A 50 2.13 1.28 9.21
C PHE A 50 1.40 0.25 10.08
N GLY A 51 1.68 0.23 11.40
CA GLY A 51 0.96 -0.61 12.36
C GLY A 51 -0.54 -0.34 12.39
N ALA A 52 -0.95 0.92 12.29
CA ALA A 52 -2.36 1.29 12.21
C ALA A 52 -3.02 0.74 10.93
N LEU A 53 -2.35 0.82 9.77
CA LEU A 53 -2.83 0.23 8.51
C LEU A 53 -2.97 -1.30 8.61
N VAL A 54 -1.99 -1.96 9.20
CA VAL A 54 -2.04 -3.42 9.47
C VAL A 54 -3.23 -3.76 10.37
N ILE A 55 -3.41 -3.03 11.49
CA ILE A 55 -4.54 -3.26 12.41
C ILE A 55 -5.88 -3.03 11.69
N ALA A 56 -5.99 -1.98 10.89
CA ALA A 56 -7.18 -1.69 10.10
C ALA A 56 -7.48 -2.79 9.06
N SER A 57 -6.46 -3.54 8.62
CA SER A 57 -6.59 -4.64 7.65
C SER A 57 -6.88 -6.01 8.29
N LEU A 58 -6.62 -6.18 9.61
CA LEU A 58 -6.86 -7.45 10.32
C LEU A 58 -8.31 -7.96 10.26
N PRO A 59 -9.37 -7.12 10.23
CA PRO A 59 -10.74 -7.60 10.02
C PRO A 59 -10.88 -8.50 8.78
N GLY A 60 -10.05 -8.29 7.74
CA GLY A 60 -10.00 -9.18 6.59
C GLY A 60 -9.68 -10.63 6.96
N PHE A 61 -8.67 -10.86 7.81
CA PHE A 61 -8.31 -12.19 8.29
C PHE A 61 -9.47 -12.86 9.05
N PHE A 62 -10.09 -12.14 9.99
CA PHE A 62 -11.23 -12.68 10.76
C PHE A 62 -12.44 -12.95 9.87
N GLY A 63 -12.69 -12.09 8.87
CA GLY A 63 -13.69 -12.33 7.84
C GLY A 63 -13.40 -13.61 7.06
N GLY A 64 -12.14 -13.86 6.74
CA GLY A 64 -11.66 -15.05 6.05
C GLY A 64 -11.91 -16.37 6.79
N LEU A 65 -12.01 -16.34 8.12
CA LEU A 65 -12.35 -17.52 8.93
C LEU A 65 -13.85 -17.88 8.92
N ILE A 66 -14.71 -16.93 8.56
CA ILE A 66 -16.18 -17.07 8.65
C ILE A 66 -16.79 -17.20 7.26
N ILE A 67 -16.26 -16.46 6.30
CA ILE A 67 -16.80 -16.38 4.94
C ILE A 67 -16.23 -17.52 4.09
N PRO A 68 -17.03 -18.19 3.26
CA PRO A 68 -16.54 -19.22 2.34
C PRO A 68 -15.43 -18.70 1.42
N GLN A 69 -14.42 -19.52 1.18
CA GLN A 69 -13.18 -19.12 0.52
C GLN A 69 -13.39 -18.54 -0.89
N HIS A 70 -14.37 -19.05 -1.64
CA HIS A 70 -14.71 -18.51 -2.96
C HIS A 70 -15.24 -17.05 -2.94
N TRP A 71 -15.92 -16.64 -1.85
CA TRP A 71 -16.33 -15.23 -1.69
C TRP A 71 -15.17 -14.33 -1.31
N ILE A 72 -14.26 -14.84 -0.50
CA ILE A 72 -13.04 -14.13 -0.09
C ILE A 72 -12.14 -13.89 -1.30
N GLY A 73 -12.04 -14.88 -2.17
CA GLY A 73 -11.24 -14.76 -3.39
C GLY A 73 -11.69 -13.64 -4.32
N LEU A 74 -12.98 -13.27 -4.30
CA LEU A 74 -13.47 -12.10 -5.05
C LEU A 74 -12.85 -10.79 -4.56
N LEU A 75 -12.38 -10.71 -3.30
CA LEU A 75 -11.64 -9.55 -2.81
C LEU A 75 -10.32 -9.34 -3.55
N GLY A 76 -9.76 -10.39 -4.15
CA GLY A 76 -8.60 -10.30 -5.05
C GLY A 76 -8.84 -9.45 -6.31
N LEU A 77 -10.11 -9.14 -6.63
CA LEU A 77 -10.42 -8.17 -7.69
C LEU A 77 -10.06 -6.73 -7.29
N MET A 78 -9.94 -6.41 -5.98
CA MET A 78 -9.53 -5.09 -5.53
C MET A 78 -8.09 -4.75 -5.95
N PRO A 79 -7.05 -5.54 -5.62
CA PRO A 79 -5.71 -5.27 -6.11
C PRO A 79 -5.61 -5.30 -7.64
N ILE A 80 -6.42 -6.12 -8.35
CA ILE A 80 -6.49 -6.07 -9.80
C ILE A 80 -7.02 -4.72 -10.28
N ALA A 81 -8.11 -4.24 -9.68
CA ALA A 81 -8.72 -2.95 -10.04
C ALA A 81 -7.76 -1.78 -9.77
N PHE A 82 -7.06 -1.78 -8.63
CA PHE A 82 -6.03 -0.79 -8.30
C PHE A 82 -4.87 -0.83 -9.30
N GLY A 83 -4.36 -2.02 -9.62
CA GLY A 83 -3.29 -2.19 -10.61
C GLY A 83 -3.70 -1.69 -12.01
N ILE A 84 -4.91 -2.01 -12.45
CA ILE A 84 -5.44 -1.53 -13.72
C ILE A 84 -5.62 0.00 -13.70
N ASN A 85 -6.18 0.56 -12.61
CA ASN A 85 -6.33 2.01 -12.49
C ASN A 85 -4.98 2.73 -12.56
N ARG A 86 -3.99 2.28 -11.81
CA ARG A 86 -2.63 2.84 -11.79
C ARG A 86 -1.92 2.73 -13.15
N LEU A 87 -2.23 1.68 -13.94
CA LEU A 87 -1.67 1.48 -15.26
C LEU A 87 -2.19 2.52 -16.28
N PHE A 88 -3.46 2.91 -16.18
CA PHE A 88 -4.10 3.83 -17.11
C PHE A 88 -4.12 5.29 -16.62
N ASN A 89 -4.01 5.51 -15.31
CA ASN A 89 -4.02 6.83 -14.67
C ASN A 89 -2.81 6.96 -13.73
N PRO A 90 -1.57 6.97 -14.25
CA PRO A 90 -0.36 7.00 -13.41
C PRO A 90 -0.23 8.30 -12.59
N ASP A 91 -0.95 9.36 -12.99
CA ASP A 91 -0.89 10.67 -12.33
C ASP A 91 -2.02 10.87 -11.31
N ALA A 92 -2.96 9.92 -11.18
CA ALA A 92 -4.10 10.07 -10.26
C ALA A 92 -3.68 10.04 -8.77
N ASP A 93 -2.57 9.39 -8.46
CA ASP A 93 -2.03 9.30 -7.10
C ASP A 93 -1.17 10.53 -6.74
N SER A 94 -0.62 11.24 -7.75
CA SER A 94 0.20 12.44 -7.52
C SER A 94 -0.61 13.66 -7.07
N ASP A 95 -1.88 13.74 -7.44
CA ASP A 95 -2.77 14.83 -7.04
C ASP A 95 -3.32 14.67 -5.61
N SER A 96 -3.26 13.45 -5.06
CA SER A 96 -3.70 13.17 -3.67
C SER A 96 -2.59 13.33 -2.64
N GLU A 97 -1.33 13.33 -3.05
CA GLU A 97 -0.18 13.22 -2.14
C GLU A 97 0.38 14.56 -1.64
N VAL A 98 -0.01 15.71 -2.19
CA VAL A 98 0.74 16.97 -1.95
C VAL A 98 -0.11 18.11 -1.39
N GLU A 99 -1.45 18.04 -1.37
CA GLU A 99 -2.29 19.19 -0.96
C GLU A 99 -2.89 19.11 0.46
N GLU A 100 -2.73 18.04 1.22
CA GLU A 100 -3.00 18.13 2.65
C GLU A 100 -1.76 18.71 3.36
N GLU A 101 -1.76 20.03 3.42
CA GLU A 101 -0.87 20.84 4.24
C GLU A 101 -0.58 20.16 5.57
N THR A 102 0.70 20.06 5.91
CA THR A 102 1.24 19.81 7.24
C THR A 102 0.80 20.89 8.24
N GLN A 103 -0.49 21.13 8.38
CA GLN A 103 -1.02 21.87 9.52
C GLN A 103 -1.21 20.89 10.68
N PRO A 104 -0.65 21.19 11.85
CA PRO A 104 -0.86 20.37 13.04
C PRO A 104 -2.36 20.44 13.37
N SER A 105 -3.09 19.39 12.97
CA SER A 105 -4.49 19.22 13.36
C SER A 105 -4.58 19.22 14.88
N GLU A 106 -5.53 19.98 15.38
CA GLU A 106 -5.80 20.20 16.80
C GLU A 106 -5.80 18.88 17.58
N ARG A 107 -5.13 18.93 18.71
CA ARG A 107 -4.99 17.98 19.82
C ARG A 107 -5.94 16.77 19.78
N SER A 108 -5.50 15.71 19.12
CA SER A 108 -6.05 14.37 19.32
C SER A 108 -5.64 13.85 20.71
N PRO A 109 -6.50 13.07 21.40
CA PRO A 109 -6.17 12.52 22.75
C PRO A 109 -4.89 11.65 22.78
N PHE A 110 -4.42 11.17 21.63
CA PHE A 110 -3.19 10.40 21.50
C PHE A 110 -1.90 11.23 21.53
N SER A 111 -1.98 12.57 21.41
CA SER A 111 -0.80 13.45 21.43
C SER A 111 -0.11 13.52 22.80
N THR A 112 -0.72 12.97 23.84
CA THR A 112 -0.15 12.95 25.21
C THR A 112 0.94 11.89 25.37
N PHE A 113 0.96 10.83 24.52
CA PHE A 113 1.92 9.72 24.61
C PHE A 113 3.00 9.75 23.54
N LEU A 114 2.81 10.47 22.45
CA LEU A 114 3.76 10.58 21.34
C LEU A 114 4.23 12.02 21.15
N SER A 115 5.50 12.16 20.74
CA SER A 115 5.96 13.49 20.31
C SER A 115 5.15 13.95 19.08
N PRO A 116 4.81 15.25 18.98
CA PRO A 116 4.06 15.78 17.84
C PRO A 116 4.68 15.43 16.49
N GLU A 117 6.00 15.34 16.46
CA GLU A 117 6.77 15.00 15.26
C GLU A 117 6.56 13.52 14.83
N ALA A 118 6.51 12.59 15.78
CA ALA A 118 6.25 11.18 15.46
C ALA A 118 4.79 10.97 15.06
N TYR A 119 3.86 11.76 15.65
CA TYR A 119 2.47 11.74 15.26
C TYR A 119 2.27 12.25 13.83
N SER A 120 2.93 13.34 13.44
CA SER A 120 2.83 13.87 12.06
C SER A 120 3.32 12.86 11.04
N VAL A 121 4.45 12.19 11.29
CA VAL A 121 4.93 11.12 10.42
C VAL A 121 3.93 9.96 10.34
N ALA A 122 3.38 9.52 11.49
CA ALA A 122 2.38 8.45 11.50
C ALA A 122 1.11 8.83 10.73
N ALA A 123 0.64 10.06 10.87
CA ALA A 123 -0.53 10.56 10.17
C ALA A 123 -0.31 10.57 8.64
N VAL A 124 0.85 11.05 8.18
CA VAL A 124 1.21 11.02 6.76
C VAL A 124 1.33 9.58 6.25
N THR A 125 1.96 8.68 7.03
CA THR A 125 2.05 7.25 6.66
C THR A 125 0.68 6.61 6.52
N VAL A 126 -0.26 6.92 7.42
CA VAL A 126 -1.64 6.41 7.34
C VAL A 126 -2.36 6.99 6.13
N ALA A 127 -2.23 8.30 5.90
CA ALA A 127 -2.87 8.97 4.76
C ALA A 127 -2.36 8.38 3.44
N ASN A 128 -1.03 8.29 3.27
CA ASN A 128 -0.40 7.74 2.07
C ASN A 128 -0.72 6.25 1.86
N GLY A 129 -0.70 5.44 2.92
CA GLY A 129 -0.90 4.00 2.84
C GLY A 129 -2.37 3.56 3.00
N SER A 130 -3.34 4.46 2.96
CA SER A 130 -4.76 4.11 3.16
C SER A 130 -5.31 3.18 2.08
N ASP A 131 -4.85 3.29 0.86
CA ASP A 131 -5.16 2.40 -0.26
C ASP A 131 -4.59 0.99 -0.08
N ASN A 132 -3.49 0.84 0.66
CA ASN A 132 -2.89 -0.46 0.98
C ASN A 132 -3.85 -1.37 1.74
N ILE A 133 -4.80 -0.81 2.51
CA ILE A 133 -5.85 -1.57 3.19
C ILE A 133 -6.64 -2.41 2.18
N GLY A 134 -6.95 -1.85 1.00
CA GLY A 134 -7.63 -2.55 -0.09
C GLY A 134 -6.86 -3.75 -0.64
N ILE A 135 -5.55 -3.83 -0.39
CA ILE A 135 -4.67 -4.92 -0.80
C ILE A 135 -4.42 -5.88 0.37
N TYR A 136 -4.21 -5.36 1.58
CA TYR A 136 -3.92 -6.17 2.76
C TYR A 136 -5.15 -6.94 3.25
N VAL A 137 -6.36 -6.37 3.17
CA VAL A 137 -7.60 -7.05 3.55
C VAL A 137 -7.78 -8.36 2.80
N PRO A 138 -7.79 -8.42 1.44
CA PRO A 138 -7.90 -9.68 0.71
C PRO A 138 -6.71 -10.61 0.93
N LEU A 139 -5.49 -10.07 1.08
CA LEU A 139 -4.30 -10.85 1.37
C LEU A 139 -4.42 -11.58 2.72
N PHE A 140 -4.83 -10.86 3.77
CA PHE A 140 -5.00 -11.44 5.10
C PHE A 140 -6.20 -12.39 5.15
N ALA A 141 -7.29 -12.08 4.45
CA ALA A 141 -8.47 -12.95 4.36
C ALA A 141 -8.15 -14.32 3.76
N ASN A 142 -7.21 -14.37 2.82
CA ASN A 142 -6.78 -15.61 2.14
C ASN A 142 -5.57 -16.27 2.82
N SER A 143 -5.14 -15.80 3.98
CA SER A 143 -3.97 -16.33 4.68
C SER A 143 -4.36 -17.28 5.82
N SER A 144 -3.60 -18.34 6.01
CA SER A 144 -3.65 -19.11 7.26
C SER A 144 -3.03 -18.31 8.41
N TRP A 145 -3.31 -18.70 9.66
CA TRP A 145 -2.73 -18.05 10.84
C TRP A 145 -1.20 -18.01 10.80
N GLN A 146 -0.59 -19.10 10.37
CA GLN A 146 0.87 -19.21 10.27
C GLN A 146 1.42 -18.29 9.17
N SER A 147 0.78 -18.28 8.01
CA SER A 147 1.14 -17.42 6.88
C SER A 147 0.99 -15.95 7.24
N LEU A 148 -0.10 -15.57 7.93
CA LEU A 148 -0.31 -14.20 8.40
C LEU A 148 0.83 -13.73 9.32
N LEU A 149 1.23 -14.53 10.30
CA LEU A 149 2.33 -14.18 11.21
C LEU A 149 3.65 -13.97 10.45
N VAL A 150 3.94 -14.81 9.46
CA VAL A 150 5.13 -14.66 8.60
C VAL A 150 5.05 -13.39 7.78
N ILE A 151 3.90 -13.13 7.13
CA ILE A 151 3.69 -11.91 6.33
C ILE A 151 3.86 -10.66 7.21
N LEU A 152 3.26 -10.63 8.40
CA LEU A 152 3.42 -9.52 9.34
C LEU A 152 4.89 -9.33 9.78
N GLY A 153 5.59 -10.43 10.06
CA GLY A 153 7.02 -10.39 10.38
C GLY A 153 7.85 -9.78 9.24
N VAL A 154 7.58 -10.21 8.01
CA VAL A 154 8.21 -9.65 6.80
C VAL A 154 7.88 -8.17 6.64
N PHE A 155 6.62 -7.78 6.82
CA PHE A 155 6.18 -6.40 6.70
C PHE A 155 6.92 -5.48 7.68
N PHE A 156 6.91 -5.79 8.98
CA PHE A 156 7.59 -4.97 9.98
C PHE A 156 9.11 -4.95 9.81
N LEU A 157 9.71 -6.04 9.34
CA LEU A 157 11.12 -6.06 8.99
C LEU A 157 11.41 -5.11 7.82
N LEU A 158 10.58 -5.14 6.78
CA LEU A 158 10.76 -4.29 5.61
C LEU A 158 10.52 -2.81 5.91
N VAL A 159 9.61 -2.45 6.80
CA VAL A 159 9.49 -1.06 7.30
C VAL A 159 10.83 -0.56 7.84
N GLY A 160 11.53 -1.37 8.64
CA GLY A 160 12.86 -1.02 9.14
C GLY A 160 13.90 -0.89 8.02
N VAL A 161 13.87 -1.82 7.06
CA VAL A 161 14.75 -1.77 5.87
C VAL A 161 14.48 -0.50 5.05
N TRP A 162 13.21 -0.14 4.80
CA TRP A 162 12.82 1.08 4.09
C TRP A 162 13.31 2.33 4.80
N CYS A 163 13.10 2.44 6.12
CA CYS A 163 13.65 3.54 6.92
C CYS A 163 15.18 3.63 6.81
N TYR A 164 15.87 2.49 6.86
CA TYR A 164 17.34 2.48 6.74
C TYR A 164 17.80 2.89 5.35
N VAL A 165 17.16 2.36 4.30
CA VAL A 165 17.47 2.69 2.90
C VAL A 165 17.22 4.18 2.64
N ALA A 166 16.06 4.71 3.02
CA ALA A 166 15.72 6.12 2.88
C ALA A 166 16.74 7.01 3.62
N TYR A 167 17.09 6.65 4.86
CA TYR A 167 18.14 7.37 5.61
C TYR A 167 19.49 7.39 4.88
N LYS A 168 19.92 6.27 4.31
CA LYS A 168 21.19 6.17 3.57
C LYS A 168 21.15 6.94 2.25
N LEU A 169 20.00 7.00 1.61
CA LEU A 169 19.81 7.68 0.32
C LEU A 169 19.52 9.18 0.49
N THR A 170 19.29 9.65 1.70
CA THR A 170 19.07 11.07 1.98
C THR A 170 20.22 11.91 1.44
N GLY A 171 19.90 12.86 0.57
CA GLY A 171 20.88 13.68 -0.15
C GLY A 171 21.21 13.22 -1.57
N THR A 172 20.65 12.10 -2.05
CA THR A 172 20.87 11.57 -3.40
C THR A 172 19.58 11.69 -4.24
N SER A 173 19.31 12.87 -4.76
CA SER A 173 18.08 13.15 -5.53
C SER A 173 17.89 12.25 -6.76
N ALA A 174 18.97 11.80 -7.39
CA ALA A 174 18.93 10.89 -8.54
C ALA A 174 18.27 9.54 -8.21
N VAL A 175 18.46 9.03 -6.99
CA VAL A 175 17.91 7.73 -6.57
C VAL A 175 16.40 7.85 -6.30
N ALA A 176 15.94 8.94 -5.70
CA ALA A 176 14.51 9.18 -5.49
C ALA A 176 13.75 9.20 -6.82
N HIS A 177 14.27 9.92 -7.83
CA HIS A 177 13.71 9.94 -9.18
C HIS A 177 13.69 8.57 -9.87
N LEU A 178 14.76 7.79 -9.70
CA LEU A 178 14.86 6.46 -10.29
C LEU A 178 13.81 5.52 -9.67
N LEU A 179 13.69 5.55 -8.35
CA LEU A 179 12.77 4.70 -7.58
C LEU A 179 11.31 5.01 -7.92
N SER A 180 10.92 6.29 -7.94
CA SER A 180 9.59 6.75 -8.36
C SER A 180 9.26 6.29 -9.79
N ARG A 181 10.19 6.45 -10.73
CA ARG A 181 9.98 6.08 -12.13
C ARG A 181 9.77 4.58 -12.33
N TYR A 182 10.61 3.74 -11.72
CA TYR A 182 10.50 2.28 -11.86
C TYR A 182 9.35 1.72 -11.03
N GLY A 183 9.07 2.29 -9.85
CA GLY A 183 7.95 1.93 -9.00
C GLY A 183 6.62 2.08 -9.73
N ASN A 184 6.36 3.27 -10.24
CA ASN A 184 5.11 3.55 -10.96
C ASN A 184 4.90 2.64 -12.17
N THR A 185 5.96 2.12 -12.76
CA THR A 185 5.87 1.19 -13.90
C THR A 185 5.63 -0.25 -13.48
N LEU A 186 6.26 -0.73 -12.39
CA LEU A 186 6.22 -2.13 -11.99
C LEU A 186 5.05 -2.46 -11.04
N VAL A 187 4.71 -1.53 -10.15
CA VAL A 187 3.66 -1.73 -9.14
C VAL A 187 2.32 -2.18 -9.73
N PRO A 188 1.79 -1.61 -10.82
CA PRO A 188 0.53 -2.06 -11.41
C PRO A 188 0.53 -3.55 -11.77
N PHE A 189 1.62 -4.03 -12.37
CA PHE A 189 1.73 -5.44 -12.76
C PHE A 189 1.81 -6.39 -11.56
N VAL A 190 2.50 -5.96 -10.50
CA VAL A 190 2.60 -6.74 -9.26
C VAL A 190 1.25 -6.82 -8.57
N LEU A 191 0.50 -5.72 -8.50
CA LEU A 191 -0.85 -5.69 -7.91
C LEU A 191 -1.82 -6.57 -8.69
N ILE A 192 -1.81 -6.49 -10.03
CA ILE A 192 -2.62 -7.37 -10.88
C ILE A 192 -2.23 -8.83 -10.63
N GLY A 193 -0.93 -9.15 -10.61
CA GLY A 193 -0.44 -10.50 -10.36
C GLY A 193 -0.86 -11.03 -8.99
N LEU A 194 -0.75 -10.22 -7.93
CA LEU A 194 -1.18 -10.59 -6.59
C LEU A 194 -2.69 -10.87 -6.52
N GLY A 195 -3.50 -9.99 -7.12
CA GLY A 195 -4.95 -10.17 -7.15
C GLY A 195 -5.36 -11.42 -7.96
N VAL A 196 -4.70 -11.68 -9.08
CA VAL A 196 -4.91 -12.91 -9.88
C VAL A 196 -4.58 -14.15 -9.05
N LEU A 197 -3.46 -14.16 -8.32
CA LEU A 197 -3.10 -15.25 -7.42
C LEU A 197 -4.18 -15.49 -6.37
N ILE A 198 -4.67 -14.45 -5.69
CA ILE A 198 -5.73 -14.56 -4.68
C ILE A 198 -7.01 -15.16 -5.28
N VAL A 199 -7.44 -14.70 -6.47
CA VAL A 199 -8.67 -15.20 -7.12
C VAL A 199 -8.53 -16.67 -7.56
N LEU A 200 -7.36 -17.05 -8.08
CA LEU A 200 -7.12 -18.41 -8.56
C LEU A 200 -6.93 -19.41 -7.41
N ASP A 201 -6.20 -19.01 -6.36
CA ASP A 201 -5.92 -19.86 -5.19
C ASP A 201 -7.19 -20.16 -4.38
N SER A 202 -8.13 -19.23 -4.37
CA SER A 202 -9.45 -19.39 -3.73
C SER A 202 -10.52 -20.02 -4.61
N GLU A 203 -10.19 -20.39 -5.86
CA GLU A 203 -11.14 -20.92 -6.86
C GLU A 203 -12.40 -20.04 -7.04
N ALA A 204 -12.29 -18.72 -6.75
CA ALA A 204 -13.42 -17.80 -6.79
C ALA A 204 -13.98 -17.58 -8.20
N LEU A 205 -13.11 -17.57 -9.21
CA LEU A 205 -13.47 -17.44 -10.60
C LEU A 205 -12.68 -18.42 -11.45
N THR A 206 -13.33 -18.94 -12.50
CA THR A 206 -12.60 -19.68 -13.53
C THR A 206 -11.64 -18.77 -14.29
N PRO A 207 -10.51 -19.25 -14.82
CA PRO A 207 -9.55 -18.41 -15.55
C PRO A 207 -10.19 -17.60 -16.68
N LEU A 208 -11.22 -18.16 -17.33
CA LEU A 208 -11.95 -17.48 -18.41
C LEU A 208 -12.84 -16.35 -17.87
N ALA A 209 -13.53 -16.57 -16.73
CA ALA A 209 -14.33 -15.56 -16.06
C ALA A 209 -13.45 -14.43 -15.51
N LEU A 210 -12.28 -14.76 -14.95
CA LEU A 210 -11.30 -13.79 -14.48
C LEU A 210 -10.79 -12.91 -15.64
N GLY A 211 -10.46 -13.51 -16.79
CA GLY A 211 -10.07 -12.77 -17.99
C GLY A 211 -11.17 -11.81 -18.47
N ALA A 212 -12.42 -12.27 -18.50
CA ALA A 212 -13.57 -11.41 -18.86
C ALA A 212 -13.73 -10.25 -17.85
N THR A 213 -13.59 -10.52 -16.55
CA THR A 213 -13.68 -9.49 -15.49
C THR A 213 -12.56 -8.46 -15.63
N CYS A 214 -11.33 -8.88 -15.90
CA CYS A 214 -10.21 -7.96 -16.15
C CYS A 214 -10.45 -7.08 -17.37
N LEU A 215 -11.02 -7.62 -18.47
CA LEU A 215 -11.40 -6.83 -19.64
C LEU A 215 -12.51 -5.81 -19.30
N CYS A 216 -13.52 -6.21 -18.54
CA CYS A 216 -14.59 -5.29 -18.10
C CYS A 216 -14.01 -4.17 -17.21
N LEU A 217 -13.15 -4.49 -16.24
CA LEU A 217 -12.51 -3.50 -15.37
C LEU A 217 -11.65 -2.53 -16.21
N THR A 218 -10.90 -3.04 -17.16
CA THR A 218 -10.08 -2.20 -18.06
C THR A 218 -10.94 -1.24 -18.88
N ALA A 219 -12.09 -1.72 -19.41
CA ALA A 219 -13.02 -0.89 -20.15
C ALA A 219 -13.65 0.19 -19.26
N LEU A 220 -14.06 -0.16 -18.04
CA LEU A 220 -14.63 0.79 -17.07
C LEU A 220 -13.63 1.90 -16.69
N VAL A 221 -12.37 1.54 -16.39
CA VAL A 221 -11.33 2.50 -16.05
C VAL A 221 -11.07 3.45 -17.22
N ARG A 222 -11.01 2.96 -18.47
CA ARG A 222 -10.85 3.80 -19.65
C ARG A 222 -12.01 4.76 -19.88
N ILE A 223 -13.24 4.29 -19.70
CA ILE A 223 -14.44 5.13 -19.86
C ILE A 223 -14.44 6.25 -18.81
N ASN A 224 -14.18 5.92 -17.54
CA ASN A 224 -14.13 6.91 -16.46
C ASN A 224 -13.00 7.93 -16.70
N GLY A 225 -11.83 7.50 -17.12
CA GLY A 225 -10.71 8.40 -17.46
C GLY A 225 -11.06 9.36 -18.61
N SER A 226 -11.76 8.88 -19.64
CA SER A 226 -12.19 9.73 -20.75
C SER A 226 -13.28 10.75 -20.37
N LEU A 227 -14.20 10.37 -19.48
CA LEU A 227 -15.24 11.28 -18.96
C LEU A 227 -14.65 12.36 -18.05
N GLY A 228 -13.69 12.01 -17.21
CA GLY A 228 -12.96 12.96 -16.36
C GLY A 228 -12.17 13.99 -17.19
N ALA A 229 -11.50 13.55 -18.25
CA ALA A 229 -10.78 14.44 -19.17
C ALA A 229 -11.72 15.39 -19.94
N MET A 230 -12.92 14.93 -20.30
CA MET A 230 -13.94 15.79 -20.95
C MET A 230 -14.50 16.84 -19.98
N ALA A 231 -14.74 16.49 -18.73
CA ALA A 231 -15.22 17.43 -17.70
C ALA A 231 -14.19 18.53 -17.39
N LYS A 232 -12.89 18.18 -17.36
CA LYS A 232 -11.79 19.14 -17.09
C LYS A 232 -11.56 20.13 -18.25
N ASN A 233 -11.98 19.79 -19.48
CA ASN A 233 -11.89 20.67 -20.65
C ASN A 233 -13.09 21.61 -20.81
N GLN A 234 -14.14 21.46 -19.99
CA GLN A 234 -15.35 22.31 -20.04
C GLN A 234 -15.44 23.31 -18.87
N ALA A 235 -14.53 23.25 -17.91
CA ALA A 235 -14.39 24.15 -16.79
C ALA A 235 -13.25 25.15 -16.99
#